data_b42003f76fa197b068c05ee7a0a4f6e6
#
_entry.id   b42003f76fa197b068c05ee7a0a4f6e6
#
_cell.length_a   1.000
_cell.length_b   1.000
_cell.length_c   1.000
_cell.angle_alpha   90.00
_cell.angle_beta   90.00
_cell.angle_gamma   90.00
#
_symmetry.space_group_name_H-M   'P 1'
#
loop_
_entity.id
_entity.type
_entity.pdbx_description
1 polymer ?
#
loop_
_entity_poly.entity_id
_entity_poly.type
_entity_poly.pdbx_seq_one_letter_code
_entity_poly.pdbx_strand_id
1 'polypeptide(L)'
;DRLDYLNNLSRYICRNQPSVAEIQEKYDEVMSRKKQPAYIEYLASLMGGVGFGVYFGCDLEDTLVGIVVTVLVLVWFGRRLKRKEHNLVAYNLIVSFVATAGIFGAYHLGFGNHPDRTCLGLSMVLISGLCVANGLRDLVSRAYLSGFLNIIHAFVGAVGIACGAGLAMILFRGEMYEMCLTPSVLAQLISCGIASMGFAWLFKAADKQAFYVGIGGSMTWGAYLIAQYLHGDTFICTIVAATVVAAYAFIMSRYHRAPATIFLTTSILPVVPGANLFYMMYGIEQRDYAMANQQAITLATTCLAIAFGFLLVDIASQYVHKQKE
;
A
#
# COMPACT_ATOMS: atom_id res chain seq x y z
N ASP A 1 9.17 -13.84 -2.11
CA ASP A 1 10.39 -14.50 -2.57
C ASP A 1 10.36 -16.02 -2.35
N ARG A 2 10.39 -16.52 -1.12
CA ARG A 2 10.32 -17.97 -0.88
C ARG A 2 9.03 -18.62 -1.39
N LEU A 3 7.89 -17.96 -1.28
CA LEU A 3 6.60 -18.45 -1.79
C LEU A 3 6.60 -18.62 -3.31
N ASP A 4 7.24 -17.73 -4.04
CA ASP A 4 7.37 -17.83 -5.50
C ASP A 4 8.24 -19.04 -5.89
N TYR A 5 9.37 -19.23 -5.21
CA TYR A 5 10.22 -20.40 -5.42
C TYR A 5 9.55 -21.72 -5.03
N LEU A 6 8.80 -21.75 -3.92
CA LEU A 6 8.00 -22.92 -3.52
C LEU A 6 6.89 -23.23 -4.53
N ASN A 7 6.25 -22.21 -5.06
CA ASN A 7 5.25 -22.36 -6.12
C ASN A 7 5.87 -22.91 -7.41
N ASN A 8 7.07 -22.44 -7.78
CA ASN A 8 7.81 -22.97 -8.92
C ASN A 8 8.25 -24.41 -8.68
N LEU A 9 8.70 -24.75 -7.47
CA LEU A 9 9.03 -26.12 -7.07
C LEU A 9 7.80 -27.03 -7.15
N SER A 10 6.65 -26.61 -6.65
CA SER A 10 5.39 -27.35 -6.75
C SER A 10 5.03 -27.65 -8.22
N ARG A 11 5.13 -26.65 -9.09
CA ARG A 11 4.88 -26.83 -10.53
C ARG A 11 5.91 -27.79 -11.18
N TYR A 12 7.17 -27.71 -10.75
CA TYR A 12 8.20 -28.64 -11.21
C TYR A 12 7.88 -30.08 -10.81
N ILE A 13 7.48 -30.30 -9.56
CA ILE A 13 7.08 -31.62 -9.04
C ILE A 13 5.91 -32.19 -9.85
N CYS A 14 4.86 -31.40 -10.08
CA CYS A 14 3.68 -31.80 -10.84
C CYS A 14 3.99 -32.16 -12.29
N ARG A 15 4.99 -31.51 -12.92
CA ARG A 15 5.34 -31.74 -14.32
C ARG A 15 6.29 -32.90 -14.51
N ASN A 16 7.31 -33.04 -13.65
CA ASN A 16 8.42 -33.93 -13.86
C ASN A 16 8.37 -35.19 -12.99
N GLN A 17 7.49 -35.21 -11.97
CA GLN A 17 7.37 -36.30 -10.99
C GLN A 17 8.75 -36.79 -10.49
N PRO A 18 9.62 -35.88 -9.97
CA PRO A 18 10.98 -36.21 -9.56
C PRO A 18 10.99 -37.13 -8.32
N SER A 19 12.12 -37.76 -8.04
CA SER A 19 12.30 -38.58 -6.84
C SER A 19 12.17 -37.74 -5.56
N VAL A 20 11.79 -38.36 -4.45
CA VAL A 20 11.69 -37.73 -3.13
C VAL A 20 13.02 -37.08 -2.72
N ALA A 21 14.14 -37.69 -3.04
CA ALA A 21 15.48 -37.16 -2.74
C ALA A 21 15.72 -35.83 -3.51
N GLU A 22 15.36 -35.77 -4.79
CA GLU A 22 15.49 -34.57 -5.62
C GLU A 22 14.55 -33.45 -5.15
N ILE A 23 13.33 -33.80 -4.72
CA ILE A 23 12.40 -32.85 -4.12
C ILE A 23 13.00 -32.23 -2.85
N GLN A 24 13.57 -33.06 -1.99
CA GLN A 24 14.18 -32.61 -0.74
C GLN A 24 15.39 -31.71 -1.00
N GLU A 25 16.26 -32.04 -1.93
CA GLU A 25 17.40 -31.20 -2.32
C GLU A 25 16.96 -29.82 -2.81
N LYS A 26 16.00 -29.78 -3.73
CA LYS A 26 15.45 -28.51 -4.24
C LYS A 26 14.71 -27.70 -3.18
N TYR A 27 14.02 -28.36 -2.25
CA TYR A 27 13.38 -27.70 -1.12
C TYR A 27 14.41 -27.06 -0.20
N ASP A 28 15.48 -27.81 0.14
CA ASP A 28 16.56 -27.30 0.98
C ASP A 28 17.31 -26.15 0.30
N GLU A 29 17.51 -26.21 -1.02
CA GLU A 29 18.03 -25.08 -1.80
C GLU A 29 17.15 -23.84 -1.65
N VAL A 30 15.83 -23.97 -1.79
CA VAL A 30 14.89 -22.85 -1.63
C VAL A 30 14.91 -22.29 -0.20
N MET A 31 14.98 -23.16 0.80
CA MET A 31 14.99 -22.77 2.21
C MET A 31 16.31 -22.13 2.65
N SER A 32 17.44 -22.55 2.05
CA SER A 32 18.78 -22.00 2.33
C SER A 32 19.05 -20.64 1.68
N ARG A 33 18.21 -20.21 0.72
CA ARG A 33 18.39 -18.92 0.04
C ARG A 33 18.39 -17.74 1.02
N LYS A 34 19.38 -16.89 0.86
CA LYS A 34 19.55 -15.68 1.69
C LYS A 34 18.32 -14.79 1.60
N LYS A 35 17.92 -14.22 2.74
CA LYS A 35 16.89 -13.18 2.79
C LYS A 35 17.30 -11.99 1.92
N GLN A 36 16.31 -11.31 1.37
CA GLN A 36 16.51 -10.09 0.60
C GLN A 36 17.41 -9.09 1.38
N PRO A 37 18.43 -8.50 0.74
CA PRO A 37 19.35 -7.61 1.43
C PRO A 37 18.64 -6.38 1.97
N ALA A 38 19.15 -5.86 3.07
CA ALA A 38 18.52 -4.78 3.82
C ALA A 38 18.34 -3.48 3.02
N TYR A 39 19.25 -3.20 2.08
CA TYR A 39 19.18 -1.97 1.27
C TYR A 39 17.96 -1.94 0.36
N ILE A 40 17.45 -3.10 -0.10
CA ILE A 40 16.23 -3.17 -0.91
C ILE A 40 15.02 -2.72 -0.08
N GLU A 41 14.93 -3.12 1.19
CA GLU A 41 13.86 -2.67 2.09
C GLU A 41 13.93 -1.15 2.35
N TYR A 42 15.14 -0.59 2.35
CA TYR A 42 15.35 0.85 2.47
C TYR A 42 14.87 1.59 1.22
N LEU A 43 15.32 1.14 0.06
CA LEU A 43 14.93 1.71 -1.22
C LEU A 43 13.41 1.59 -1.42
N ALA A 44 12.85 0.45 -1.06
CA ALA A 44 11.42 0.19 -1.13
C ALA A 44 10.60 1.15 -0.26
N SER A 45 11.04 1.37 0.99
CA SER A 45 10.38 2.32 1.90
C SER A 45 10.49 3.76 1.40
N LEU A 46 11.64 4.14 0.83
CA LEU A 46 11.84 5.45 0.20
C LEU A 46 10.89 5.63 -1.00
N MET A 47 10.86 4.65 -1.90
CA MET A 47 9.99 4.73 -3.08
C MET A 47 8.52 4.79 -2.70
N GLY A 48 8.10 4.05 -1.68
CA GLY A 48 6.74 4.08 -1.15
C GLY A 48 6.38 5.44 -0.55
N GLY A 49 7.17 5.91 0.41
CA GLY A 49 6.91 7.16 1.14
C GLY A 49 7.02 8.41 0.26
N VAL A 50 8.12 8.51 -0.50
CA VAL A 50 8.35 9.62 -1.42
C VAL A 50 7.36 9.60 -2.59
N GLY A 51 7.09 8.42 -3.17
CA GLY A 51 6.14 8.29 -4.26
C GLY A 51 4.74 8.75 -3.84
N PHE A 52 4.24 8.31 -2.68
CA PHE A 52 2.97 8.83 -2.17
C PHE A 52 3.05 10.28 -1.71
N GLY A 53 4.18 10.76 -1.19
CA GLY A 53 4.36 12.19 -0.90
C GLY A 53 4.17 13.06 -2.15
N VAL A 54 4.85 12.73 -3.25
CA VAL A 54 4.69 13.44 -4.53
C VAL A 54 3.26 13.28 -5.08
N TYR A 55 2.66 12.11 -4.92
CA TYR A 55 1.25 11.89 -5.27
C TYR A 55 0.30 12.83 -4.52
N PHE A 56 0.55 13.08 -3.22
CA PHE A 56 -0.21 14.03 -2.40
C PHE A 56 0.18 15.49 -2.65
N GLY A 57 1.14 15.76 -3.52
CA GLY A 57 1.50 17.11 -3.95
C GLY A 57 2.67 17.73 -3.19
N CYS A 58 3.57 16.92 -2.61
CA CYS A 58 4.86 17.40 -2.11
C CYS A 58 5.69 18.04 -3.22
N ASP A 59 6.30 19.16 -2.92
CA ASP A 59 7.31 19.78 -3.78
C ASP A 59 8.71 19.15 -3.57
N LEU A 60 9.75 19.72 -4.19
CA LEU A 60 11.10 19.19 -4.09
C LEU A 60 11.67 19.28 -2.67
N GLU A 61 11.39 20.36 -1.96
CA GLU A 61 11.86 20.55 -0.58
C GLU A 61 11.18 19.59 0.37
N ASP A 62 9.86 19.44 0.28
CA ASP A 62 9.06 18.47 1.03
C ASP A 62 9.55 17.05 0.77
N THR A 63 9.84 16.73 -0.49
CA THR A 63 10.36 15.44 -0.92
C THR A 63 11.71 15.13 -0.28
N LEU A 64 12.62 16.11 -0.21
CA LEU A 64 13.92 15.95 0.45
C LEU A 64 13.76 15.71 1.96
N VAL A 65 12.91 16.48 2.63
CA VAL A 65 12.56 16.25 4.03
C VAL A 65 11.97 14.83 4.22
N GLY A 66 11.04 14.44 3.36
CA GLY A 66 10.44 13.10 3.36
C GLY A 66 11.48 11.97 3.21
N ILE A 67 12.48 12.14 2.33
CA ILE A 67 13.60 11.19 2.17
C ILE A 67 14.39 11.05 3.46
N VAL A 68 14.83 12.18 4.03
CA VAL A 68 15.64 12.19 5.26
C VAL A 68 14.89 11.54 6.42
N VAL A 69 13.64 11.95 6.64
CA VAL A 69 12.82 11.40 7.73
C VAL A 69 12.52 9.91 7.49
N THR A 70 12.21 9.50 6.27
CA THR A 70 12.00 8.07 5.94
C THR A 70 13.23 7.24 6.30
N VAL A 71 14.43 7.69 5.91
CA VAL A 71 15.68 6.95 6.21
C VAL A 71 15.94 6.91 7.70
N LEU A 72 15.89 8.05 8.38
CA LEU A 72 16.26 8.12 9.80
C LEU A 72 15.20 7.43 10.68
N VAL A 73 13.94 7.67 10.42
CA VAL A 73 12.86 7.21 11.31
C VAL A 73 12.32 5.84 10.91
N LEU A 74 11.86 5.65 9.69
CA LEU A 74 11.24 4.38 9.32
C LEU A 74 12.27 3.26 9.23
N VAL A 75 13.43 3.58 8.65
CA VAL A 75 14.42 2.55 8.37
C VAL A 75 15.34 2.29 9.55
N TRP A 76 15.95 3.31 10.09
CA TRP A 76 16.95 3.13 11.15
C TRP A 76 16.31 2.97 12.54
N PHE A 77 15.43 3.89 12.93
CA PHE A 77 14.76 3.87 14.24
C PHE A 77 13.68 2.79 14.30
N GLY A 78 12.79 2.73 13.31
CA GLY A 78 11.69 1.77 13.25
C GLY A 78 12.15 0.32 13.26
N ARG A 79 13.26 0.00 12.57
CA ARG A 79 13.86 -1.34 12.61
C ARG A 79 14.38 -1.73 13.98
N ARG A 80 14.99 -0.80 14.70
CA ARG A 80 15.47 -1.05 16.06
C ARG A 80 14.33 -1.25 17.02
N LEU A 81 13.28 -0.44 16.87
CA LEU A 81 12.08 -0.53 17.68
C LEU A 81 11.34 -1.84 17.42
N LYS A 82 11.14 -2.25 16.15
CA LYS A 82 10.47 -3.51 15.77
C LYS A 82 11.11 -4.77 16.34
N ARG A 83 12.40 -4.71 16.69
CA ARG A 83 13.08 -5.82 17.37
C ARG A 83 12.74 -5.91 18.87
N LYS A 84 12.29 -4.82 19.49
CA LYS A 84 12.03 -4.72 20.92
C LYS A 84 10.53 -4.68 21.22
N GLU A 85 9.76 -4.06 20.33
CA GLU A 85 8.33 -3.85 20.50
C GLU A 85 7.55 -4.81 19.58
N HIS A 86 6.66 -5.59 20.22
CA HIS A 86 5.83 -6.58 19.52
C HIS A 86 4.39 -6.10 19.37
N ASN A 87 4.00 -5.04 20.09
CA ASN A 87 2.67 -4.46 19.97
C ASN A 87 2.62 -3.50 18.77
N LEU A 88 1.76 -3.84 17.78
CA LEU A 88 1.61 -3.07 16.56
C LEU A 88 1.20 -1.61 16.84
N VAL A 89 0.28 -1.39 17.79
CA VAL A 89 -0.24 -0.05 18.10
C VAL A 89 0.88 0.81 18.70
N ALA A 90 1.60 0.28 19.69
CA ALA A 90 2.71 0.97 20.33
C ALA A 90 3.83 1.28 19.31
N TYR A 91 4.17 0.31 18.44
CA TYR A 91 5.14 0.52 17.37
C TYR A 91 4.71 1.66 16.45
N ASN A 92 3.49 1.59 15.90
CA ASN A 92 2.97 2.59 14.99
C ASN A 92 2.87 3.97 15.62
N LEU A 93 2.40 4.06 16.88
CA LEU A 93 2.31 5.31 17.65
C LEU A 93 3.69 5.97 17.80
N ILE A 94 4.69 5.21 18.26
CA ILE A 94 6.03 5.76 18.49
C ILE A 94 6.70 6.18 17.19
N VAL A 95 6.64 5.32 16.15
CA VAL A 95 7.27 5.60 14.85
C VAL A 95 6.59 6.78 14.17
N SER A 96 5.26 6.84 14.19
CA SER A 96 4.49 7.94 13.61
C SER A 96 4.74 9.26 14.36
N PHE A 97 4.80 9.23 15.70
CA PHE A 97 5.14 10.40 16.51
C PHE A 97 6.51 10.96 16.14
N VAL A 98 7.55 10.12 16.11
CA VAL A 98 8.93 10.55 15.79
C VAL A 98 9.03 11.03 14.35
N ALA A 99 8.34 10.38 13.40
CA ALA A 99 8.32 10.77 12.01
C ALA A 99 7.67 12.16 11.82
N THR A 100 6.48 12.35 12.38
CA THR A 100 5.74 13.61 12.29
C THR A 100 6.48 14.73 13.01
N ALA A 101 7.03 14.47 14.21
CA ALA A 101 7.86 15.44 14.93
C ALA A 101 9.12 15.83 14.11
N GLY A 102 9.75 14.89 13.42
CA GLY A 102 10.87 15.15 12.52
C GLY A 102 10.50 16.05 11.35
N ILE A 103 9.33 15.82 10.71
CA ILE A 103 8.82 16.62 9.60
C ILE A 103 8.49 18.05 10.07
N PHE A 104 7.67 18.21 11.11
CA PHE A 104 7.34 19.53 11.64
C PHE A 104 8.55 20.25 12.23
N GLY A 105 9.48 19.53 12.83
CA GLY A 105 10.75 20.08 13.28
C GLY A 105 11.59 20.63 12.13
N ALA A 106 11.69 19.92 11.01
CA ALA A 106 12.36 20.40 9.80
C ALA A 106 11.67 21.66 9.25
N TYR A 107 10.33 21.65 9.18
CA TYR A 107 9.54 22.81 8.76
C TYR A 107 9.79 24.05 9.63
N HIS A 108 9.82 23.92 10.94
CA HIS A 108 10.15 25.03 11.85
C HIS A 108 11.59 25.55 11.70
N LEU A 109 12.50 24.72 11.19
CA LEU A 109 13.87 25.13 10.83
C LEU A 109 13.96 25.76 9.43
N GLY A 110 12.84 25.89 8.73
CA GLY A 110 12.76 26.51 7.39
C GLY A 110 13.00 25.53 6.23
N PHE A 111 12.88 24.21 6.47
CA PHE A 111 12.98 23.19 5.43
C PHE A 111 11.59 22.60 5.11
N GLY A 112 11.19 22.69 3.85
CA GLY A 112 9.89 22.20 3.37
C GLY A 112 8.77 23.23 3.52
N ASN A 113 7.71 23.06 2.70
CA ASN A 113 6.61 23.99 2.58
C ASN A 113 5.27 23.38 3.03
N HIS A 114 5.11 22.05 2.87
CA HIS A 114 3.86 21.33 3.12
C HIS A 114 4.08 20.12 4.03
N PRO A 115 4.26 20.33 5.34
CA PRO A 115 4.54 19.23 6.29
C PRO A 115 3.39 18.22 6.36
N ASP A 116 2.14 18.67 6.20
CA ASP A 116 0.94 17.85 6.15
C ASP A 116 0.99 16.78 5.05
N ARG A 117 1.40 17.14 3.84
CA ARG A 117 1.51 16.21 2.69
C ARG A 117 2.63 15.21 2.87
N THR A 118 3.76 15.67 3.41
CA THR A 118 4.88 14.80 3.73
C THR A 118 4.49 13.76 4.79
N CYS A 119 3.72 14.17 5.82
CA CYS A 119 3.17 13.27 6.83
C CYS A 119 2.23 12.23 6.22
N LEU A 120 1.35 12.63 5.27
CA LEU A 120 0.46 11.70 4.58
C LEU A 120 1.25 10.67 3.77
N GLY A 121 2.23 11.11 2.97
CA GLY A 121 3.07 10.20 2.19
C GLY A 121 3.79 9.17 3.06
N LEU A 122 4.31 9.61 4.20
CA LEU A 122 4.98 8.74 5.16
C LEU A 122 4.00 7.78 5.86
N SER A 123 2.82 8.27 6.23
CA SER A 123 1.79 7.46 6.89
C SER A 123 1.34 6.29 6.02
N MET A 124 1.32 6.46 4.69
CA MET A 124 0.98 5.39 3.74
C MET A 124 1.94 4.19 3.83
N VAL A 125 3.20 4.41 4.17
CA VAL A 125 4.17 3.31 4.37
C VAL A 125 3.89 2.56 5.69
N LEU A 126 3.41 3.26 6.70
CA LEU A 126 3.07 2.69 8.00
C LEU A 126 1.69 2.01 7.99
N ILE A 127 0.72 2.60 7.27
CA ILE A 127 -0.62 2.02 7.13
C ILE A 127 -0.50 0.70 6.37
N SER A 128 -0.98 -0.37 6.98
CA SER A 128 -1.00 -1.69 6.35
C SER A 128 -2.08 -1.76 5.25
N GLY A 129 -1.87 -1.02 4.15
CA GLY A 129 -2.76 -1.03 2.99
C GLY A 129 -3.03 -2.44 2.45
N LEU A 130 -2.07 -3.36 2.63
CA LEU A 130 -2.26 -4.78 2.34
C LEU A 130 -3.35 -5.43 3.18
N CYS A 131 -3.42 -5.09 4.48
CA CYS A 131 -4.45 -5.69 5.33
C CYS A 131 -5.85 -5.27 4.87
N VAL A 132 -6.02 -4.02 4.41
CA VAL A 132 -7.28 -3.56 3.83
C VAL A 132 -7.59 -4.29 2.52
N ALA A 133 -6.64 -4.30 1.58
CA ALA A 133 -6.83 -4.94 0.27
C ALA A 133 -7.08 -6.46 0.39
N ASN A 134 -6.31 -7.15 1.24
CA ASN A 134 -6.51 -8.57 1.50
C ASN A 134 -7.81 -8.83 2.25
N GLY A 135 -8.16 -7.99 3.22
CA GLY A 135 -9.42 -8.09 3.95
C GLY A 135 -10.63 -8.02 3.02
N LEU A 136 -10.64 -7.06 2.11
CA LEU A 136 -11.71 -6.93 1.11
C LEU A 136 -11.76 -8.14 0.17
N ARG A 137 -10.61 -8.58 -0.31
CA ARG A 137 -10.53 -9.78 -1.16
C ARG A 137 -11.04 -11.02 -0.45
N ASP A 138 -10.64 -11.23 0.81
CA ASP A 138 -11.07 -12.38 1.60
C ASP A 138 -12.58 -12.36 1.83
N LEU A 139 -13.17 -11.16 2.08
CA LEU A 139 -14.62 -11.02 2.19
C LEU A 139 -15.35 -11.43 0.90
N VAL A 140 -14.87 -10.97 -0.25
CA VAL A 140 -15.42 -11.31 -1.56
C VAL A 140 -15.28 -12.82 -1.85
N SER A 141 -14.15 -13.42 -1.43
CA SER A 141 -13.86 -14.85 -1.58
C SER A 141 -14.57 -15.73 -0.52
N ARG A 142 -15.51 -15.17 0.25
CA ARG A 142 -16.27 -15.83 1.33
C ARG A 142 -15.43 -16.29 2.53
N ALA A 143 -14.20 -15.85 2.64
CA ALA A 143 -13.34 -16.07 3.82
C ALA A 143 -13.62 -14.97 4.86
N TYR A 144 -14.83 -14.88 5.36
CA TYR A 144 -15.34 -13.74 6.16
C TYR A 144 -14.50 -13.48 7.40
N LEU A 145 -14.08 -14.50 8.13
CA LEU A 145 -13.31 -14.34 9.37
C LEU A 145 -11.92 -13.76 9.08
N SER A 146 -11.23 -14.26 8.05
CA SER A 146 -9.93 -13.74 7.62
C SER A 146 -10.06 -12.29 7.16
N GLY A 147 -11.07 -12.00 6.33
CA GLY A 147 -11.32 -10.65 5.83
C GLY A 147 -11.58 -9.65 6.95
N PHE A 148 -12.42 -10.01 7.90
CA PHE A 148 -12.76 -9.16 9.04
C PHE A 148 -11.54 -8.91 9.95
N LEU A 149 -10.76 -9.93 10.26
CA LEU A 149 -9.54 -9.80 11.06
C LEU A 149 -8.50 -8.91 10.38
N ASN A 150 -8.32 -9.02 9.07
CA ASN A 150 -7.42 -8.16 8.30
C ASN A 150 -7.85 -6.69 8.33
N ILE A 151 -9.14 -6.41 8.22
CA ILE A 151 -9.70 -5.05 8.32
C ILE A 151 -9.51 -4.48 9.72
N ILE A 152 -9.82 -5.25 10.77
CA ILE A 152 -9.59 -4.82 12.17
C ILE A 152 -8.09 -4.53 12.39
N HIS A 153 -7.21 -5.38 11.89
CA HIS A 153 -5.76 -5.18 12.04
C HIS A 153 -5.30 -3.88 11.39
N ALA A 154 -5.80 -3.57 10.19
CA ALA A 154 -5.50 -2.30 9.53
C ALA A 154 -6.02 -1.09 10.32
N PHE A 155 -7.26 -1.18 10.83
CA PHE A 155 -7.89 -0.13 11.62
C PHE A 155 -7.13 0.15 12.92
N VAL A 156 -6.82 -0.90 13.69
CA VAL A 156 -6.05 -0.80 14.94
C VAL A 156 -4.66 -0.22 14.69
N GLY A 157 -4.02 -0.61 13.59
CA GLY A 157 -2.74 -0.03 13.17
C GLY A 157 -2.85 1.46 12.85
N ALA A 158 -3.92 1.87 12.15
CA ALA A 158 -4.17 3.27 11.79
C ALA A 158 -4.46 4.16 13.01
N VAL A 159 -5.16 3.64 14.02
CA VAL A 159 -5.35 4.36 15.31
C VAL A 159 -3.99 4.71 15.91
N GLY A 160 -3.06 3.75 15.98
CA GLY A 160 -1.71 4.01 16.49
C GLY A 160 -0.97 5.10 15.70
N ILE A 161 -1.09 5.07 14.36
CA ILE A 161 -0.45 6.06 13.49
C ILE A 161 -1.05 7.45 13.70
N ALA A 162 -2.37 7.57 13.72
CA ALA A 162 -3.05 8.85 13.88
C ALA A 162 -2.78 9.47 15.26
N CYS A 163 -2.87 8.66 16.33
CA CYS A 163 -2.55 9.13 17.70
C CYS A 163 -1.08 9.61 17.80
N GLY A 164 -0.14 8.89 17.19
CA GLY A 164 1.27 9.31 17.19
C GLY A 164 1.48 10.61 16.43
N ALA A 165 0.89 10.73 15.24
CA ALA A 165 0.97 11.95 14.41
C ALA A 165 0.30 13.14 15.12
N GLY A 166 -0.91 12.95 15.66
CA GLY A 166 -1.63 14.00 16.36
C GLY A 166 -0.91 14.52 17.60
N LEU A 167 -0.33 13.63 18.41
CA LEU A 167 0.50 14.05 19.55
C LEU A 167 1.69 14.93 19.12
N ALA A 168 2.33 14.59 17.99
CA ALA A 168 3.41 15.41 17.45
C ALA A 168 2.90 16.75 16.93
N MET A 169 1.75 16.79 16.25
CA MET A 169 1.13 18.03 15.75
C MET A 169 0.75 18.95 16.90
N ILE A 170 0.16 18.43 17.98
CA ILE A 170 -0.13 19.22 19.18
C ILE A 170 1.16 19.85 19.75
N LEU A 171 2.25 19.11 19.81
CA LEU A 171 3.53 19.59 20.32
C LEU A 171 4.11 20.71 19.46
N PHE A 172 4.02 20.60 18.14
CA PHE A 172 4.57 21.55 17.17
C PHE A 172 3.54 22.59 16.70
N ARG A 173 2.31 22.58 17.23
CA ARG A 173 1.19 23.43 16.78
C ARG A 173 0.98 23.31 15.27
N GLY A 174 1.15 22.11 14.74
CA GLY A 174 0.96 21.81 13.33
C GLY A 174 -0.52 21.66 13.00
N GLU A 175 -0.90 22.08 11.81
CA GLU A 175 -2.24 21.89 11.26
C GLU A 175 -2.13 21.01 10.01
N MET A 176 -3.16 20.18 9.79
CA MET A 176 -3.31 19.45 8.53
C MET A 176 -4.38 20.11 7.70
N TYR A 177 -4.02 20.50 6.49
CA TYR A 177 -4.94 21.09 5.55
C TYR A 177 -5.51 20.02 4.61
N GLU A 178 -6.77 20.21 4.19
CA GLU A 178 -7.33 19.39 3.11
C GLU A 178 -6.53 19.60 1.82
N MET A 179 -6.35 18.52 1.08
CA MET A 179 -5.53 18.44 -0.12
C MET A 179 -6.13 19.34 -1.24
N CYS A 180 -5.66 20.60 -1.34
CA CYS A 180 -6.13 21.56 -2.33
C CYS A 180 -5.32 21.61 -3.62
N LEU A 181 -4.08 21.14 -3.65
CA LEU A 181 -3.20 21.22 -4.83
C LEU A 181 -2.97 19.82 -5.38
N THR A 182 -3.52 19.58 -6.56
CA THR A 182 -3.24 18.35 -7.31
C THR A 182 -1.99 18.54 -8.15
N PRO A 183 -0.98 17.66 -8.04
CA PRO A 183 0.17 17.67 -8.93
C PRO A 183 -0.29 17.42 -10.37
N SER A 184 0.59 17.71 -11.36
CA SER A 184 0.27 17.41 -12.75
C SER A 184 -0.09 15.93 -12.93
N VAL A 185 -0.99 15.62 -13.85
CA VAL A 185 -1.43 14.24 -14.13
C VAL A 185 -0.24 13.31 -14.37
N LEU A 186 0.78 13.80 -15.08
CA LEU A 186 1.99 13.03 -15.34
C LEU A 186 2.76 12.71 -14.05
N ALA A 187 2.88 13.68 -13.14
CA ALA A 187 3.54 13.48 -11.85
C ALA A 187 2.75 12.46 -11.00
N GLN A 188 1.42 12.53 -10.98
CA GLN A 188 0.58 11.56 -10.29
C GLN A 188 0.78 10.15 -10.84
N LEU A 189 0.78 9.96 -12.15
CA LEU A 189 0.96 8.64 -12.78
C LEU A 189 2.34 8.04 -12.47
N ILE A 190 3.40 8.84 -12.61
CA ILE A 190 4.76 8.40 -12.34
C ILE A 190 4.94 8.07 -10.86
N SER A 191 4.47 8.93 -9.97
CA SER A 191 4.60 8.75 -8.52
C SER A 191 3.82 7.53 -8.01
N CYS A 192 2.61 7.27 -8.52
CA CYS A 192 1.86 6.05 -8.25
C CYS A 192 2.59 4.79 -8.69
N GLY A 193 3.22 4.83 -9.87
CA GLY A 193 4.04 3.73 -10.36
C GLY A 193 5.24 3.45 -9.48
N ILE A 194 6.00 4.49 -9.11
CA ILE A 194 7.16 4.39 -8.21
C ILE A 194 6.73 3.87 -6.83
N ALA A 195 5.65 4.41 -6.26
CA ALA A 195 5.12 3.97 -4.98
C ALA A 195 4.72 2.49 -5.01
N SER A 196 3.94 2.08 -6.01
CA SER A 196 3.49 0.68 -6.16
C SER A 196 4.67 -0.28 -6.33
N MET A 197 5.70 0.09 -7.10
CA MET A 197 6.93 -0.69 -7.25
C MET A 197 7.69 -0.80 -5.92
N GLY A 198 7.80 0.29 -5.16
CA GLY A 198 8.39 0.29 -3.81
C GLY A 198 7.65 -0.68 -2.89
N PHE A 199 6.33 -0.62 -2.85
CA PHE A 199 5.52 -1.56 -2.06
C PHE A 199 5.68 -3.01 -2.52
N ALA A 200 5.81 -3.28 -3.82
CA ALA A 200 6.07 -4.63 -4.29
C ALA A 200 7.38 -5.19 -3.70
N TRP A 201 8.44 -4.38 -3.61
CA TRP A 201 9.69 -4.78 -2.95
C TRP A 201 9.54 -4.92 -1.43
N LEU A 202 8.77 -4.06 -0.76
CA LEU A 202 8.43 -4.23 0.66
C LEU A 202 7.76 -5.58 0.92
N PHE A 203 6.91 -6.03 -0.01
CA PHE A 203 6.24 -7.33 0.04
C PHE A 203 7.07 -8.47 -0.57
N LYS A 204 8.34 -8.21 -0.83
CA LYS A 204 9.33 -9.19 -1.30
C LYS A 204 8.98 -9.83 -2.64
N ALA A 205 8.32 -9.08 -3.52
CA ALA A 205 8.18 -9.46 -4.91
C ALA A 205 9.55 -9.51 -5.62
N ALA A 206 9.68 -10.34 -6.64
CA ALA A 206 10.88 -10.36 -7.46
C ALA A 206 11.01 -9.06 -8.28
N ASP A 207 12.25 -8.63 -8.60
CA ASP A 207 12.53 -7.35 -9.25
C ASP A 207 11.73 -7.15 -10.55
N LYS A 208 11.64 -8.21 -11.37
CA LYS A 208 10.84 -8.19 -12.60
C LYS A 208 9.36 -7.96 -12.32
N GLN A 209 8.83 -8.62 -11.29
CA GLN A 209 7.42 -8.48 -10.89
C GLN A 209 7.15 -7.08 -10.35
N ALA A 210 8.07 -6.52 -9.54
CA ALA A 210 7.95 -5.18 -8.99
C ALA A 210 7.86 -4.10 -10.10
N PHE A 211 8.63 -4.24 -11.17
CA PHE A 211 8.53 -3.33 -12.32
C PHE A 211 7.14 -3.34 -12.97
N TYR A 212 6.58 -4.54 -13.20
CA TYR A 212 5.22 -4.66 -13.77
C TYR A 212 4.14 -4.18 -12.79
N VAL A 213 4.36 -4.34 -11.48
CA VAL A 213 3.48 -3.75 -10.46
C VAL A 213 3.49 -2.22 -10.56
N GLY A 214 4.65 -1.60 -10.77
CA GLY A 214 4.74 -0.15 -11.00
C GLY A 214 3.87 0.30 -12.19
N ILE A 215 3.95 -0.40 -13.32
CA ILE A 215 3.07 -0.15 -14.47
C ILE A 215 1.60 -0.31 -14.08
N GLY A 216 1.27 -1.37 -13.34
CA GLY A 216 -0.08 -1.61 -12.83
C GLY A 216 -0.60 -0.48 -11.95
N GLY A 217 0.22 0.07 -11.05
CA GLY A 217 -0.14 1.21 -10.21
C GLY A 217 -0.44 2.48 -11.01
N SER A 218 0.40 2.80 -12.00
CA SER A 218 0.15 3.91 -12.93
C SER A 218 -1.12 3.71 -13.74
N MET A 219 -1.36 2.49 -14.24
CA MET A 219 -2.60 2.17 -14.97
C MET A 219 -3.84 2.28 -14.11
N THR A 220 -3.77 1.83 -12.86
CA THR A 220 -4.87 1.93 -11.90
C THR A 220 -5.27 3.38 -11.67
N TRP A 221 -4.29 4.24 -11.40
CA TRP A 221 -4.55 5.66 -11.20
C TRP A 221 -5.01 6.34 -12.48
N GLY A 222 -4.42 6.00 -13.63
CA GLY A 222 -4.86 6.49 -14.94
C GLY A 222 -6.31 6.14 -15.25
N ALA A 223 -6.73 4.91 -14.97
CA ALA A 223 -8.12 4.48 -15.13
C ALA A 223 -9.07 5.26 -14.20
N TYR A 224 -8.64 5.53 -12.96
CA TYR A 224 -9.39 6.37 -12.04
C TYR A 224 -9.58 7.79 -12.58
N LEU A 225 -8.50 8.44 -13.06
CA LEU A 225 -8.56 9.81 -13.62
C LEU A 225 -9.42 9.89 -14.87
N ILE A 226 -9.34 8.91 -15.76
CA ILE A 226 -10.21 8.85 -16.96
C ILE A 226 -11.68 8.72 -16.54
N ALA A 227 -11.99 7.84 -15.61
CA ALA A 227 -13.35 7.68 -15.11
C ALA A 227 -13.85 8.96 -14.40
N GLN A 228 -12.97 9.64 -13.66
CA GLN A 228 -13.29 10.91 -13.00
C GLN A 228 -13.61 12.01 -14.00
N TYR A 229 -12.88 12.09 -15.10
CA TYR A 229 -13.16 13.03 -16.17
C TYR A 229 -14.52 12.76 -16.86
N LEU A 230 -14.92 11.50 -16.98
CA LEU A 230 -16.16 11.10 -17.65
C LEU A 230 -17.41 11.21 -16.75
N HIS A 231 -17.31 10.82 -15.48
CA HIS A 231 -18.44 10.62 -14.57
C HIS A 231 -18.39 11.44 -13.28
N GLY A 232 -17.20 11.78 -12.77
CA GLY A 232 -17.02 12.60 -11.57
C GLY A 232 -17.36 11.91 -10.23
N ASP A 233 -18.03 10.77 -10.22
CA ASP A 233 -18.40 10.05 -9.01
C ASP A 233 -17.27 9.13 -8.54
N THR A 234 -16.78 9.33 -7.31
CA THR A 234 -15.69 8.56 -6.68
C THR A 234 -15.97 7.07 -6.64
N PHE A 235 -17.22 6.65 -6.39
CA PHE A 235 -17.60 5.24 -6.33
C PHE A 235 -17.41 4.55 -7.69
N ILE A 236 -17.93 5.15 -8.76
CA ILE A 236 -17.81 4.62 -10.13
C ILE A 236 -16.35 4.64 -10.58
N CYS A 237 -15.61 5.72 -10.31
CA CYS A 237 -14.19 5.84 -10.65
C CYS A 237 -13.36 4.72 -9.98
N THR A 238 -13.67 4.43 -8.73
CA THR A 238 -12.99 3.36 -7.97
C THR A 238 -13.32 1.97 -8.51
N ILE A 239 -14.59 1.71 -8.90
CA ILE A 239 -14.97 0.43 -9.53
C ILE A 239 -14.20 0.23 -10.83
N VAL A 240 -14.14 1.25 -11.68
CA VAL A 240 -13.41 1.18 -12.96
C VAL A 240 -11.93 0.88 -12.71
N ALA A 241 -11.29 1.63 -11.83
CA ALA A 241 -9.88 1.44 -11.49
C ALA A 241 -9.61 0.03 -10.92
N ALA A 242 -10.47 -0.44 -10.00
CA ALA A 242 -10.36 -1.77 -9.39
C ALA A 242 -10.57 -2.89 -10.42
N THR A 243 -11.49 -2.71 -11.36
CA THR A 243 -11.73 -3.66 -12.45
C THR A 243 -10.52 -3.74 -13.39
N VAL A 244 -9.95 -2.59 -13.77
CA VAL A 244 -8.77 -2.52 -14.64
C VAL A 244 -7.57 -3.20 -13.98
N VAL A 245 -7.29 -2.91 -12.71
CA VAL A 245 -6.15 -3.54 -12.02
C VAL A 245 -6.35 -5.03 -11.79
N ALA A 246 -7.58 -5.48 -11.52
CA ALA A 246 -7.86 -6.90 -11.35
C ALA A 246 -7.66 -7.67 -12.67
N ALA A 247 -8.13 -7.12 -13.79
CA ALA A 247 -7.90 -7.68 -15.12
C ALA A 247 -6.41 -7.70 -15.47
N TYR A 248 -5.68 -6.61 -15.20
CA TYR A 248 -4.24 -6.52 -15.37
C TYR A 248 -3.51 -7.58 -14.56
N ALA A 249 -3.82 -7.71 -13.26
CA ALA A 249 -3.20 -8.68 -12.37
C ALA A 249 -3.46 -10.13 -12.84
N PHE A 250 -4.66 -10.41 -13.34
CA PHE A 250 -5.00 -11.72 -13.91
C PHE A 250 -4.15 -12.04 -15.14
N ILE A 251 -3.94 -11.08 -16.06
CA ILE A 251 -3.11 -11.25 -17.25
C ILE A 251 -1.64 -11.44 -16.86
N MET A 252 -1.12 -10.57 -15.98
CA MET A 252 0.29 -10.60 -15.56
C MET A 252 0.63 -11.86 -14.76
N SER A 253 -0.30 -12.37 -13.97
CA SER A 253 -0.11 -13.62 -13.22
C SER A 253 0.11 -14.83 -14.16
N ARG A 254 -0.58 -14.86 -15.27
CA ARG A 254 -0.42 -15.90 -16.30
C ARG A 254 0.88 -15.74 -17.09
N TYR A 255 1.21 -14.52 -17.46
CA TYR A 255 2.42 -14.22 -18.22
C TYR A 255 3.68 -14.52 -17.42
N HIS A 256 3.74 -14.08 -16.16
CA HIS A 256 4.88 -14.29 -15.28
C HIS A 256 4.84 -15.60 -14.49
N ARG A 257 3.76 -16.37 -14.60
CA ARG A 257 3.52 -17.60 -13.83
C ARG A 257 3.66 -17.39 -12.33
N ALA A 258 3.25 -16.23 -11.85
CA ALA A 258 3.31 -15.81 -10.44
C ALA A 258 1.89 -15.64 -9.88
N PRO A 259 1.71 -15.66 -8.55
CA PRO A 259 0.41 -15.44 -7.94
C PRO A 259 -0.19 -14.08 -8.31
N ALA A 260 -1.45 -14.06 -8.72
CA ALA A 260 -2.15 -12.81 -9.09
C ALA A 260 -2.17 -11.80 -7.95
N THR A 261 -2.12 -12.28 -6.70
CA THR A 261 -2.09 -11.45 -5.50
C THR A 261 -0.94 -10.46 -5.46
N ILE A 262 0.25 -10.84 -5.95
CA ILE A 262 1.42 -9.95 -5.98
C ILE A 262 1.13 -8.72 -6.83
N PHE A 263 0.54 -8.91 -8.01
CA PHE A 263 0.20 -7.81 -8.92
C PHE A 263 -1.00 -7.01 -8.42
N LEU A 264 -2.05 -7.70 -7.94
CA LEU A 264 -3.29 -7.08 -7.52
C LEU A 264 -3.11 -6.17 -6.29
N THR A 265 -2.53 -6.73 -5.20
CA THR A 265 -2.47 -6.04 -3.90
C THR A 265 -1.59 -4.80 -3.90
N THR A 266 -0.55 -4.79 -4.73
CA THR A 266 0.39 -3.66 -4.79
C THR A 266 0.01 -2.64 -5.85
N SER A 267 -0.59 -3.06 -6.96
CA SER A 267 -1.03 -2.12 -7.99
C SER A 267 -2.33 -1.37 -7.64
N ILE A 268 -3.14 -1.87 -6.70
CA ILE A 268 -4.37 -1.18 -6.25
C ILE A 268 -4.09 -0.05 -5.26
N LEU A 269 -2.91 0.00 -4.65
CA LEU A 269 -2.57 0.93 -3.56
C LEU A 269 -2.92 2.41 -3.82
N PRO A 270 -2.75 2.97 -5.03
CA PRO A 270 -3.14 4.37 -5.28
C PRO A 270 -4.61 4.68 -5.04
N VAL A 271 -5.49 3.67 -5.12
CA VAL A 271 -6.93 3.82 -4.93
C VAL A 271 -7.39 3.35 -3.55
N VAL A 272 -6.52 2.65 -2.80
CA VAL A 272 -6.83 2.24 -1.42
C VAL A 272 -6.97 3.47 -0.54
N PRO A 273 -8.10 3.62 0.20
CA PRO A 273 -8.40 4.84 0.94
C PRO A 273 -7.64 4.95 2.27
N GLY A 274 -6.30 4.82 2.24
CA GLY A 274 -5.44 4.91 3.42
C GLY A 274 -5.41 6.32 4.01
N ALA A 275 -5.38 7.36 3.17
CA ALA A 275 -5.46 8.75 3.61
C ALA A 275 -6.79 9.03 4.31
N ASN A 276 -7.92 8.51 3.79
CA ASN A 276 -9.23 8.69 4.41
C ASN A 276 -9.28 8.05 5.81
N LEU A 277 -8.65 6.87 5.97
CA LEU A 277 -8.54 6.23 7.28
C LEU A 277 -7.72 7.08 8.27
N PHE A 278 -6.63 7.68 7.81
CA PHE A 278 -5.83 8.60 8.60
C PHE A 278 -6.63 9.86 8.99
N TYR A 279 -7.25 10.55 8.04
CA TYR A 279 -8.05 11.75 8.30
C TYR A 279 -9.27 11.47 9.18
N MET A 280 -9.90 10.30 9.05
CA MET A 280 -10.98 9.90 9.95
C MET A 280 -10.51 9.83 11.40
N MET A 281 -9.37 9.20 11.66
CA MET A 281 -8.79 9.11 13.01
C MET A 281 -8.35 10.48 13.52
N TYR A 282 -7.71 11.28 12.68
CA TYR A 282 -7.32 12.65 13.00
C TYR A 282 -8.52 13.54 13.36
N GLY A 283 -9.62 13.46 12.59
CA GLY A 283 -10.86 14.17 12.90
C GLY A 283 -11.47 13.79 14.25
N ILE A 284 -11.42 12.49 14.62
CA ILE A 284 -11.86 12.01 15.95
C ILE A 284 -10.98 12.62 17.05
N GLU A 285 -9.66 12.66 16.86
CA GLU A 285 -8.71 13.20 17.81
C GLU A 285 -8.91 14.71 18.03
N GLN A 286 -9.12 15.46 16.94
CA GLN A 286 -9.39 16.91 16.97
C GLN A 286 -10.83 17.25 17.38
N ARG A 287 -11.67 16.25 17.63
CA ARG A 287 -13.11 16.39 17.92
C ARG A 287 -13.91 17.03 16.76
N ASP A 288 -13.37 17.00 15.56
CA ASP A 288 -14.10 17.34 14.35
C ASP A 288 -14.84 16.11 13.80
N TYR A 289 -16.00 15.86 14.40
CA TYR A 289 -16.81 14.71 14.03
C TYR A 289 -17.44 14.84 12.64
N ALA A 290 -17.54 16.05 12.08
CA ALA A 290 -18.05 16.26 10.73
C ALA A 290 -17.04 15.73 9.72
N MET A 291 -15.78 16.13 9.85
CA MET A 291 -14.67 15.59 9.05
C MET A 291 -14.53 14.09 9.22
N ALA A 292 -14.52 13.59 10.46
CA ALA A 292 -14.38 12.16 10.75
C ALA A 292 -15.49 11.34 10.07
N ASN A 293 -16.74 11.78 10.13
CA ASN A 293 -17.88 11.11 9.50
C ASN A 293 -17.79 11.12 7.97
N GLN A 294 -17.42 12.25 7.38
CA GLN A 294 -17.23 12.36 5.92
C GLN A 294 -16.15 11.39 5.44
N GLN A 295 -15.02 11.36 6.11
CA GLN A 295 -13.92 10.47 5.77
C GLN A 295 -14.28 8.98 5.99
N ALA A 296 -15.08 8.67 7.02
CA ALA A 296 -15.59 7.30 7.26
C ALA A 296 -16.52 6.84 6.13
N ILE A 297 -17.41 7.70 5.66
CA ILE A 297 -18.31 7.38 4.54
C ILE A 297 -17.49 7.17 3.26
N THR A 298 -16.53 8.04 2.96
CA THR A 298 -15.68 7.92 1.79
C THR A 298 -14.83 6.63 1.87
N LEU A 299 -14.30 6.30 3.03
CA LEU A 299 -13.59 5.05 3.29
C LEU A 299 -14.47 3.84 2.96
N ALA A 300 -15.68 3.78 3.53
CA ALA A 300 -16.60 2.66 3.35
C ALA A 300 -17.03 2.52 1.88
N THR A 301 -17.39 3.61 1.22
CA THR A 301 -17.81 3.60 -0.19
C THR A 301 -16.68 3.19 -1.13
N THR A 302 -15.46 3.68 -0.91
CA THR A 302 -14.29 3.28 -1.70
C THR A 302 -13.96 1.81 -1.50
N CYS A 303 -14.03 1.31 -0.26
CA CYS A 303 -13.83 -0.11 0.04
C CYS A 303 -14.85 -1.01 -0.68
N LEU A 304 -16.13 -0.65 -0.64
CA LEU A 304 -17.17 -1.37 -1.37
C LEU A 304 -16.93 -1.34 -2.89
N ALA A 305 -16.55 -0.19 -3.44
CA ALA A 305 -16.25 -0.05 -4.85
C ALA A 305 -15.08 -0.96 -5.31
N ILE A 306 -14.01 -1.05 -4.51
CA ILE A 306 -12.89 -1.97 -4.77
C ILE A 306 -13.38 -3.42 -4.77
N ALA A 307 -14.19 -3.81 -3.79
CA ALA A 307 -14.73 -5.15 -3.69
C ALA A 307 -15.60 -5.52 -4.91
N PHE A 308 -16.46 -4.60 -5.37
CA PHE A 308 -17.25 -4.78 -6.58
C PHE A 308 -16.38 -4.90 -7.84
N GLY A 309 -15.35 -4.07 -7.99
CA GLY A 309 -14.43 -4.16 -9.13
C GLY A 309 -13.71 -5.52 -9.20
N PHE A 310 -13.27 -6.05 -8.06
CA PHE A 310 -12.65 -7.38 -7.99
C PHE A 310 -13.64 -8.50 -8.32
N LEU A 311 -14.87 -8.42 -7.82
CA LEU A 311 -15.92 -9.39 -8.07
C LEU A 311 -16.27 -9.49 -9.56
N LEU A 312 -16.33 -8.37 -10.28
CA LEU A 312 -16.61 -8.35 -11.72
C LEU A 312 -15.59 -9.17 -12.50
N VAL A 313 -14.29 -9.01 -12.19
CA VAL A 313 -13.24 -9.76 -12.88
C VAL A 313 -13.22 -11.23 -12.47
N ASP A 314 -13.48 -11.54 -11.20
CA ASP A 314 -13.54 -12.92 -10.73
C ASP A 314 -14.64 -13.70 -11.44
N ILE A 315 -15.85 -13.14 -11.54
CA ILE A 315 -16.97 -13.70 -12.29
C ILE A 315 -16.57 -13.90 -13.77
N ALA A 316 -16.02 -12.88 -14.42
CA ALA A 316 -15.61 -12.98 -15.82
C ALA A 316 -14.54 -14.06 -16.02
N SER A 317 -13.60 -14.21 -15.10
CA SER A 317 -12.54 -15.22 -15.17
C SER A 317 -13.07 -16.65 -15.05
N GLN A 318 -14.11 -16.87 -14.24
CA GLN A 318 -14.76 -18.16 -14.09
C GLN A 318 -15.51 -18.58 -15.36
N TYR A 319 -16.17 -17.64 -16.03
CA TYR A 319 -16.82 -17.92 -17.33
C TYR A 319 -15.81 -18.31 -18.41
N VAL A 320 -14.66 -17.65 -18.49
CA VAL A 320 -13.59 -17.97 -19.44
C VAL A 320 -12.98 -19.36 -19.18
N HIS A 321 -12.93 -19.81 -17.92
CA HIS A 321 -12.46 -21.18 -17.59
C HIS A 321 -13.46 -22.25 -18.00
N LYS A 322 -14.75 -22.04 -17.74
CA LYS A 322 -15.81 -23.00 -18.07
C LYS A 322 -15.98 -23.26 -19.59
N GLN A 323 -15.59 -22.32 -20.45
CA GLN A 323 -15.64 -22.50 -21.91
C GLN A 323 -14.45 -23.28 -22.47
N LYS A 324 -13.42 -23.57 -21.66
CA LYS A 324 -12.21 -24.29 -22.07
C LYS A 324 -12.17 -25.75 -21.60
N GLU A 325 -13.13 -26.14 -20.77
CA GLU A 325 -13.42 -27.52 -20.39
C GLU A 325 -14.51 -28.10 -21.31
#